data_b7ee12bd99e8f24186adf1793c992330
#
_entry.id   b7ee12bd99e8f24186adf1793c992330
#
_cell.length_a   1.000
_cell.length_b   1.000
_cell.length_c   1.000
_cell.angle_alpha   90.00
_cell.angle_beta   90.00
_cell.angle_gamma   90.00
#
_symmetry.space_group_name_H-M   'P 1'
#
loop_
_entity.id
_entity.type
_entity.pdbx_description
1 polymer ?
#
loop_
_entity_poly.entity_id
_entity_poly.type
_entity_poly.pdbx_seq_one_letter_code
_entity_poly.pdbx_strand_id
1 'polypeptide(L)'
;KEGQYSPNHFHWHKMEDIINRGGGTLLIRVYNSLPDESIDRESDVTVHLDGVTRTVPAGTQLRLTPGMSISIQPRLYHDFEVEPGSGDVLIGEVSQCNDDNTDNRFEPPVGRFPAIEEDEPPYRLLCNEYPEARS
;
A
#
# COMPACT_ATOMS: atom_id res chain seq x y z
N LYS A 1 -10.02 -5.23 7.01
CA LYS A 1 -10.53 -6.23 7.96
C LYS A 1 -9.44 -7.25 8.24
N GLU A 2 -9.50 -7.91 9.39
CA GLU A 2 -8.63 -9.06 9.68
C GLU A 2 -8.72 -10.09 8.55
N GLY A 3 -7.56 -10.65 8.14
CA GLY A 3 -7.45 -11.56 7.00
C GLY A 3 -7.36 -10.91 5.62
N GLN A 4 -7.50 -9.59 5.52
CA GLN A 4 -7.21 -8.85 4.30
C GLN A 4 -5.73 -8.50 4.23
N TYR A 5 -5.19 -8.56 3.01
CA TYR A 5 -3.78 -8.32 2.72
C TYR A 5 -3.63 -7.37 1.52
N SER A 6 -2.78 -6.37 1.65
CA SER A 6 -2.34 -5.54 0.54
C SER A 6 -1.02 -6.09 0.00
N PRO A 7 -0.97 -6.53 -1.28
CA PRO A 7 0.23 -7.11 -1.86
C PRO A 7 1.43 -6.18 -1.83
N ASN A 8 2.63 -6.77 -1.81
CA ASN A 8 3.88 -6.04 -1.83
C ASN A 8 4.00 -5.19 -3.09
N HIS A 9 4.19 -3.88 -2.92
CA HIS A 9 4.30 -2.92 -4.02
C HIS A 9 5.11 -1.71 -3.62
N PHE A 10 5.54 -0.91 -4.61
CA PHE A 10 6.06 0.43 -4.40
C PHE A 10 5.46 1.41 -5.44
N HIS A 11 5.64 2.71 -5.20
CA HIS A 11 5.33 3.79 -6.13
C HIS A 11 6.62 4.40 -6.66
N TRP A 12 6.70 4.68 -7.97
CA TRP A 12 7.91 5.32 -8.53
C TRP A 12 8.06 6.78 -8.08
N HIS A 13 6.95 7.49 -7.93
CA HIS A 13 6.92 8.94 -7.71
C HIS A 13 6.20 9.34 -6.43
N LYS A 14 5.11 8.66 -6.08
CA LYS A 14 4.27 8.98 -4.94
C LYS A 14 4.98 8.66 -3.62
N MET A 15 5.03 9.65 -2.73
CA MET A 15 5.24 9.45 -1.30
C MET A 15 3.87 9.38 -0.62
N GLU A 16 3.74 8.54 0.40
CA GLU A 16 2.50 8.41 1.15
C GLU A 16 2.74 8.20 2.65
N ASP A 17 1.80 8.67 3.46
CA ASP A 17 1.72 8.35 4.88
C ASP A 17 0.60 7.34 5.10
N ILE A 18 0.92 6.20 5.70
CA ILE A 18 -0.05 5.21 6.15
C ILE A 18 -0.26 5.38 7.65
N ILE A 19 -1.50 5.60 8.05
CA ILE A 19 -1.88 5.95 9.42
C ILE A 19 -2.86 4.91 9.95
N ASN A 20 -2.55 4.27 11.08
CA ASN A 20 -3.54 3.50 11.83
C ASN A 20 -4.46 4.48 12.59
N ARG A 21 -5.68 4.66 12.08
CA ARG A 21 -6.67 5.59 12.66
C ARG A 21 -7.46 4.99 13.81
N GLY A 22 -7.39 3.68 14.02
CA GLY A 22 -8.09 3.01 15.12
C GLY A 22 -8.40 1.56 14.84
N GLY A 23 -8.82 0.86 15.87
CA GLY A 23 -9.09 -0.57 15.85
C GLY A 23 -7.89 -1.38 16.32
N GLY A 24 -7.59 -2.47 15.62
CA GLY A 24 -6.46 -3.36 15.93
C GLY A 24 -5.10 -2.80 15.53
N THR A 25 -4.14 -3.69 15.38
CA THR A 25 -2.76 -3.36 14.99
C THR A 25 -2.56 -3.60 13.50
N LEU A 26 -2.01 -2.61 12.78
CA LEU A 26 -1.58 -2.74 11.39
C LEU A 26 -0.13 -3.24 11.37
N LEU A 27 0.13 -4.26 10.57
CA LEU A 27 1.46 -4.78 10.30
C LEU A 27 1.89 -4.32 8.91
N ILE A 28 3.06 -3.67 8.81
CA ILE A 28 3.64 -3.23 7.54
C ILE A 28 5.02 -3.85 7.40
N ARG A 29 5.26 -4.58 6.31
CA ARG A 29 6.57 -5.13 5.99
C ARG A 29 7.23 -4.26 4.93
N VAL A 30 8.53 -4.01 5.06
CA VAL A 30 9.26 -3.07 4.20
C VAL A 30 10.52 -3.66 3.62
N TYR A 31 10.84 -3.23 2.37
CA TYR A 31 12.08 -3.56 1.68
C TYR A 31 12.51 -2.39 0.78
N ASN A 32 13.80 -2.23 0.54
CA ASN A 32 14.27 -1.39 -0.56
C ASN A 32 13.97 -2.04 -1.90
N SER A 33 13.98 -1.26 -2.98
CA SER A 33 14.02 -1.77 -4.35
C SER A 33 15.44 -1.69 -4.92
N LEU A 34 15.82 -2.71 -5.69
CA LEU A 34 17.05 -2.71 -6.49
C LEU A 34 16.87 -1.84 -7.76
N PRO A 35 17.96 -1.50 -8.47
CA PRO A 35 17.88 -0.73 -9.71
C PRO A 35 17.02 -1.38 -10.81
N ASP A 36 16.94 -2.71 -10.84
CA ASP A 36 16.11 -3.50 -11.75
C ASP A 36 14.65 -3.66 -11.25
N GLU A 37 14.30 -2.93 -10.19
CA GLU A 37 12.98 -2.92 -9.55
C GLU A 37 12.58 -4.21 -8.82
N SER A 38 13.49 -5.13 -8.64
CA SER A 38 13.26 -6.27 -7.75
C SER A 38 13.39 -5.88 -6.27
N ILE A 39 12.88 -6.74 -5.38
CA ILE A 39 12.97 -6.53 -3.93
C ILE A 39 14.41 -6.78 -3.45
N ASP A 40 14.99 -5.79 -2.77
CA ASP A 40 16.23 -5.97 -2.02
C ASP A 40 15.92 -6.66 -0.69
N ARG A 41 16.41 -7.88 -0.53
CA ARG A 41 16.20 -8.71 0.67
C ARG A 41 17.37 -8.67 1.64
N GLU A 42 18.40 -7.89 1.34
CA GLU A 42 19.66 -7.91 2.08
C GLU A 42 19.98 -6.60 2.79
N SER A 43 19.74 -5.47 2.13
CA SER A 43 20.12 -4.16 2.68
C SER A 43 19.12 -3.67 3.72
N ASP A 44 19.65 -3.07 4.77
CA ASP A 44 18.85 -2.40 5.79
C ASP A 44 17.97 -1.29 5.18
N VAL A 45 16.77 -1.13 5.72
CA VAL A 45 15.75 -0.19 5.27
C VAL A 45 15.68 0.98 6.22
N THR A 46 15.70 2.20 5.68
CA THR A 46 15.40 3.41 6.45
C THR A 46 13.90 3.66 6.46
N VAL A 47 13.31 3.77 7.63
CA VAL A 47 11.88 4.02 7.84
C VAL A 47 11.64 5.27 8.68
N HIS A 48 10.51 5.93 8.45
CA HIS A 48 10.09 7.12 9.18
C HIS A 48 8.76 6.83 9.89
N LEU A 49 8.84 6.61 11.21
CA LEU A 49 7.68 6.30 12.07
C LEU A 49 7.40 7.48 13.00
N ASP A 50 6.21 8.07 12.88
CA ASP A 50 5.79 9.23 13.71
C ASP A 50 6.85 10.35 13.73
N GLY A 51 7.48 10.63 12.59
CA GLY A 51 8.54 11.64 12.45
C GLY A 51 9.93 11.20 12.97
N VAL A 52 10.09 9.95 13.43
CA VAL A 52 11.37 9.41 13.89
C VAL A 52 11.96 8.50 12.83
N THR A 53 13.18 8.80 12.40
CA THR A 53 13.95 7.97 11.47
C THR A 53 14.58 6.78 12.19
N ARG A 54 14.43 5.58 11.63
CA ARG A 54 15.03 4.34 12.12
C ARG A 54 15.58 3.53 10.95
N THR A 55 16.55 2.67 11.24
CA THR A 55 17.07 1.67 10.31
C THR A 55 16.66 0.30 10.82
N VAL A 56 16.11 -0.53 9.93
CA VAL A 56 15.63 -1.88 10.24
C VAL A 56 16.12 -2.86 9.17
N PRO A 57 16.36 -4.14 9.49
CA PRO A 57 16.67 -5.15 8.47
C PRO A 57 15.59 -5.26 7.39
N ALA A 58 15.98 -5.65 6.17
CA ALA A 58 15.03 -5.97 5.10
C ALA A 58 13.98 -6.97 5.55
N GLY A 59 12.72 -6.75 5.17
CA GLY A 59 11.60 -7.61 5.54
C GLY A 59 11.11 -7.47 6.97
N THR A 60 11.61 -6.49 7.72
CA THR A 60 11.08 -6.21 9.05
C THR A 60 9.60 -5.88 8.98
N GLN A 61 8.82 -6.56 9.79
CA GLN A 61 7.40 -6.29 9.98
C GLN A 61 7.23 -5.27 11.13
N LEU A 62 6.83 -4.08 10.77
CA LEU A 62 6.58 -2.97 11.68
C LEU A 62 5.15 -3.05 12.21
N ARG A 63 4.98 -2.81 13.51
CA ARG A 63 3.66 -2.83 14.18
C ARG A 63 3.22 -1.40 14.42
N LEU A 64 2.15 -0.97 13.75
CA LEU A 64 1.51 0.32 13.94
C LEU A 64 0.25 0.13 14.80
N THR A 65 0.32 0.52 16.06
CA THR A 65 -0.86 0.58 16.94
C THR A 65 -1.70 1.83 16.63
N PRO A 66 -2.96 1.93 17.10
CA PRO A 66 -3.79 3.10 16.85
C PRO A 66 -3.11 4.43 17.15
N GLY A 67 -3.14 5.35 16.19
CA GLY A 67 -2.48 6.66 16.26
C GLY A 67 -1.09 6.70 15.63
N MET A 68 -0.42 5.57 15.38
CA MET A 68 0.89 5.54 14.74
C MET A 68 0.79 5.69 13.22
N SER A 69 1.85 6.23 12.63
CA SER A 69 2.00 6.40 11.19
C SER A 69 3.37 6.01 10.69
N ILE A 70 3.47 5.71 9.40
CA ILE A 70 4.71 5.52 8.66
C ILE A 70 4.67 6.33 7.38
N SER A 71 5.76 7.05 7.08
CA SER A 71 5.96 7.71 5.78
C SER A 71 6.71 6.78 4.84
N ILE A 72 6.06 6.39 3.75
CA ILE A 72 6.59 5.53 2.70
C ILE A 72 7.18 6.39 1.59
N GLN A 73 8.49 6.28 1.40
CA GLN A 73 9.19 7.00 0.34
C GLN A 73 8.98 6.32 -1.03
N PRO A 74 9.10 7.06 -2.14
CA PRO A 74 9.13 6.45 -3.47
C PRO A 74 10.11 5.29 -3.54
N ARG A 75 9.73 4.23 -4.27
CA ARG A 75 10.51 3.00 -4.48
C ARG A 75 10.75 2.15 -3.23
N LEU A 76 10.09 2.43 -2.10
CA LEU A 76 10.10 1.59 -0.91
C LEU A 76 8.99 0.54 -1.03
N TYR A 77 9.38 -0.74 -1.20
CA TYR A 77 8.43 -1.84 -1.19
C TYR A 77 7.77 -1.98 0.17
N HIS A 78 6.47 -2.10 0.14
CA HIS A 78 5.67 -2.34 1.34
C HIS A 78 4.47 -3.23 1.05
N ASP A 79 4.13 -4.06 2.02
CA ASP A 79 2.87 -4.78 2.12
C ASP A 79 2.25 -4.49 3.48
N PHE A 80 0.96 -4.71 3.61
CA PHE A 80 0.35 -4.61 4.93
C PHE A 80 -0.83 -5.55 5.12
N GLU A 81 -1.01 -5.94 6.37
CA GLU A 81 -2.08 -6.78 6.85
C GLU A 81 -2.49 -6.38 8.27
N VAL A 82 -3.61 -6.89 8.74
CA VAL A 82 -4.04 -6.72 10.13
C VAL A 82 -3.43 -7.83 10.99
N GLU A 83 -2.89 -7.46 12.16
CA GLU A 83 -2.37 -8.44 13.11
C GLU A 83 -3.47 -9.42 13.53
N PRO A 84 -3.28 -10.75 13.36
CA PRO A 84 -4.29 -11.73 13.71
C PRO A 84 -4.76 -11.63 15.16
N GLY A 85 -6.07 -11.62 15.36
CA GLY A 85 -6.69 -11.52 16.69
C GLY A 85 -6.75 -10.12 17.27
N SER A 86 -6.26 -9.09 16.55
CA SER A 86 -6.33 -7.69 17.00
C SER A 86 -7.63 -6.98 16.59
N GLY A 87 -8.43 -7.60 15.72
CA GLY A 87 -9.67 -7.04 15.17
C GLY A 87 -9.44 -6.16 13.96
N ASP A 88 -10.52 -5.62 13.40
CA ASP A 88 -10.46 -4.76 12.21
C ASP A 88 -9.68 -3.45 12.48
N VAL A 89 -9.01 -2.92 11.46
CA VAL A 89 -8.27 -1.65 11.51
C VAL A 89 -8.87 -0.64 10.54
N LEU A 90 -9.02 0.60 10.98
CA LEU A 90 -9.30 1.74 10.11
C LEU A 90 -7.95 2.37 9.71
N ILE A 91 -7.64 2.30 8.43
CA ILE A 91 -6.42 2.88 7.87
C ILE A 91 -6.76 4.19 7.15
N GLY A 92 -5.95 5.22 7.36
CA GLY A 92 -5.93 6.43 6.56
C GLY A 92 -4.67 6.49 5.72
N GLU A 93 -4.78 6.98 4.50
CA GLU A 93 -3.66 7.32 3.64
C GLU A 93 -3.70 8.81 3.33
N VAL A 94 -2.55 9.46 3.41
CA VAL A 94 -2.33 10.82 2.90
C VAL A 94 -1.16 10.74 1.95
N SER A 95 -1.38 11.03 0.67
CA SER A 95 -0.36 10.84 -0.35
C SER A 95 -0.25 12.02 -1.30
N GLN A 96 0.87 12.08 -2.01
CA GLN A 96 1.00 12.92 -3.19
C GLN A 96 0.02 12.41 -4.26
N CYS A 97 -0.44 13.34 -5.12
CA CYS A 97 -1.28 12.98 -6.25
C CYS A 97 -0.49 12.08 -7.22
N ASN A 98 -1.10 10.98 -7.63
CA ASN A 98 -0.52 10.04 -8.60
C ASN A 98 -1.58 9.53 -9.57
N ASP A 99 -1.13 8.86 -10.61
CA ASP A 99 -1.96 8.04 -11.48
C ASP A 99 -1.79 6.57 -11.10
N ASP A 100 -2.81 5.99 -10.49
CA ASP A 100 -2.82 4.59 -10.04
C ASP A 100 -2.57 3.57 -11.16
N ASN A 101 -2.77 3.93 -12.42
CA ASN A 101 -2.52 3.03 -13.54
C ASN A 101 -1.04 2.94 -13.90
N THR A 102 -0.24 3.95 -13.55
CA THR A 102 1.15 4.09 -14.00
C THR A 102 2.16 4.20 -12.86
N ASP A 103 1.72 4.39 -11.62
CA ASP A 103 2.60 4.60 -10.44
C ASP A 103 2.50 3.48 -9.39
N ASN A 104 2.26 2.23 -9.83
CA ASN A 104 2.24 1.06 -8.95
C ASN A 104 3.06 -0.08 -9.54
N ARG A 105 4.06 -0.55 -8.81
CA ARG A 105 4.87 -1.72 -9.12
C ARG A 105 4.61 -2.83 -8.10
N PHE A 106 3.83 -3.82 -8.49
CA PHE A 106 3.53 -4.98 -7.63
C PHE A 106 4.57 -6.08 -7.79
N GLU A 107 4.87 -6.78 -6.68
CA GLU A 107 5.73 -7.96 -6.66
C GLU A 107 5.09 -9.08 -5.79
N PRO A 108 4.63 -10.20 -6.41
CA PRO A 108 4.64 -10.46 -7.86
C PRO A 108 3.68 -9.52 -8.61
N PRO A 109 3.85 -9.37 -9.95
CA PRO A 109 2.95 -8.55 -10.75
C PRO A 109 1.50 -9.02 -10.61
N VAL A 110 0.61 -8.10 -10.27
CA VAL A 110 -0.84 -8.33 -10.17
C VAL A 110 -1.58 -7.24 -10.91
N GLY A 111 -2.74 -7.57 -11.48
CA GLY A 111 -3.66 -6.55 -11.99
C GLY A 111 -4.28 -5.76 -10.83
N ARG A 112 -4.71 -4.53 -11.10
CA ARG A 112 -5.39 -3.67 -10.11
C ARG A 112 -6.65 -4.31 -9.55
N PHE A 113 -7.38 -5.02 -10.40
CA PHE A 113 -8.58 -5.76 -10.04
C PHE A 113 -8.50 -7.20 -10.55
N PRO A 114 -9.09 -8.18 -9.82
CA PRO A 114 -9.24 -9.52 -10.36
C PRO A 114 -10.08 -9.49 -11.63
N ALA A 115 -9.79 -10.42 -12.56
CA ALA A 115 -10.66 -10.62 -13.71
C ALA A 115 -12.03 -11.10 -13.24
N ILE A 116 -13.09 -10.40 -13.66
CA ILE A 116 -14.47 -10.71 -13.32
C ILE A 116 -15.21 -10.97 -14.64
N GLU A 117 -15.94 -12.09 -14.73
CA GLU A 117 -16.93 -12.27 -15.78
C GLU A 117 -18.21 -11.56 -15.35
N GLU A 118 -18.59 -10.52 -16.11
CA GLU A 118 -19.81 -9.77 -15.86
C GLU A 118 -20.99 -10.55 -16.44
N ASP A 119 -21.89 -11.03 -15.60
CA ASP A 119 -23.12 -11.75 -15.97
C ASP A 119 -24.37 -10.85 -15.93
N GLU A 120 -24.25 -9.63 -15.40
CA GLU A 120 -25.29 -8.62 -15.37
C GLU A 120 -24.74 -7.25 -15.80
N PRO A 121 -25.58 -6.38 -16.42
CA PRO A 121 -25.15 -5.03 -16.72
C PRO A 121 -24.83 -4.24 -15.44
N PRO A 122 -23.82 -3.35 -15.45
CA PRO A 122 -23.42 -2.60 -14.28
C PRO A 122 -24.56 -1.71 -13.76
N TYR A 123 -24.85 -1.79 -12.46
CA TYR A 123 -25.84 -0.92 -11.83
C TYR A 123 -25.39 0.55 -11.82
N ARG A 124 -24.10 0.80 -11.74
CA ARG A 124 -23.44 2.11 -11.87
C ARG A 124 -22.13 1.93 -12.62
N LEU A 125 -21.84 2.86 -13.51
CA LEU A 125 -20.56 2.91 -14.21
C LEU A 125 -19.46 3.43 -13.27
N LEU A 126 -18.22 2.99 -13.48
CA LEU A 126 -17.05 3.62 -12.88
C LEU A 126 -16.81 5.00 -13.49
N CYS A 127 -16.06 5.85 -12.80
CA CYS A 127 -15.89 7.25 -13.22
C CYS A 127 -15.26 7.42 -14.62
N ASN A 128 -14.50 6.44 -15.08
CA ASN A 128 -13.84 6.41 -16.40
C ASN A 128 -14.66 5.70 -17.49
N GLU A 129 -15.83 5.18 -17.17
CA GLU A 129 -16.71 4.44 -18.10
C GLU A 129 -17.88 5.29 -18.61
N TYR A 130 -18.08 6.48 -18.05
CA TYR A 130 -19.11 7.38 -18.53
C TYR A 130 -18.71 7.95 -19.90
N PRO A 131 -19.67 8.10 -20.83
CA PRO A 131 -19.39 8.74 -22.11
C PRO A 131 -18.98 10.21 -21.91
N GLU A 132 -18.15 10.72 -22.82
CA GLU A 132 -17.81 12.15 -22.83
C GLU A 132 -19.06 13.03 -22.84
N ALA A 133 -18.99 14.16 -22.12
CA ALA A 133 -20.07 15.13 -22.11
C ALA A 133 -20.30 15.66 -23.54
N ARG A 134 -21.54 15.60 -24.02
CA ARG A 134 -21.90 16.25 -25.30
C ARG A 134 -21.90 17.75 -25.05
N SER A 135 -21.10 18.48 -25.82
CA SER A 135 -21.13 19.96 -25.91
C SER A 135 -22.39 20.48 -26.52
#